data_ed795ef756b292555c31bb63a19d743f
#
_entry.id   ed795ef756b292555c31bb63a19d743f
#
_cell.length_a   1.000
_cell.length_b   1.000
_cell.length_c   1.000
_cell.angle_alpha   90.00
_cell.angle_beta   90.00
_cell.angle_gamma   90.00
#
_symmetry.space_group_name_H-M   'P 1'
#
loop_
_entity.id
_entity.type
_entity.pdbx_description
1 polymer ?
#
loop_
_entity_poly.entity_id
_entity_poly.type
_entity_poly.pdbx_seq_one_letter_code
_entity_poly.pdbx_strand_id
1 'polypeptide(L)'
;MAALWQKTTVGHRSYGGRVTDDRAAAFLALHSGPGFVLPNAWDAGSARVLEQVGFPAIATTSAGIAWSLGVPDGGRLSLDTVLEHIGRIVAAVDVPVSADLESGYDDVAATVRRAVEVGAVGGNLEDQVGGVLFGIDEAADRISAARDAAPTGTFVLNARTDTWFGGASGDVFEETVERATRYVEAGADCVFVPGVVAEDDIRRLAAAVPAPLNVVAGLASLTDAPTLFSLGVRRVSLGGSLARAALSGLERAGRELLETGTLGFLDGAISYADLQQRFGG
;
A
#
# COMPACT_ATOMS: atom_id res chain seq x y z
N MET A 1 -12.59 10.02 23.31
CA MET A 1 -11.54 10.46 22.35
C MET A 1 -12.00 10.15 20.94
N ALA A 2 -12.86 11.01 20.41
CA ALA A 2 -13.41 10.85 19.05
C ALA A 2 -13.35 12.22 18.37
N ALA A 3 -12.19 12.60 17.82
CA ALA A 3 -12.05 13.78 16.95
C ALA A 3 -10.61 13.88 16.38
N LEU A 4 -10.20 12.90 15.55
CA LEU A 4 -8.91 12.99 14.84
C LEU A 4 -9.09 12.90 13.32
N TRP A 5 -10.34 12.81 12.80
CA TRP A 5 -10.59 12.71 11.36
C TRP A 5 -11.61 13.77 10.94
N GLN A 6 -11.13 14.92 10.50
CA GLN A 6 -12.01 15.89 9.82
C GLN A 6 -12.31 15.35 8.42
N LYS A 7 -13.60 15.13 8.14
CA LYS A 7 -14.10 14.81 6.79
C LYS A 7 -13.83 16.00 5.87
N THR A 8 -12.91 15.85 4.95
CA THR A 8 -12.74 16.79 3.83
C THR A 8 -13.68 16.32 2.72
N THR A 9 -14.80 17.00 2.55
CA THR A 9 -15.73 16.78 1.43
C THR A 9 -15.10 17.32 0.16
N VAL A 10 -14.67 16.44 -0.73
CA VAL A 10 -14.25 16.79 -2.09
C VAL A 10 -15.48 16.68 -3.01
N GLY A 11 -15.87 17.81 -3.60
CA GLY A 11 -17.04 17.87 -4.47
C GLY A 11 -16.79 17.25 -5.86
N HIS A 12 -17.78 16.48 -6.33
CA HIS A 12 -17.81 15.90 -7.68
C HIS A 12 -17.73 16.97 -8.79
N ARG A 13 -16.74 16.88 -9.68
CA ARG A 13 -16.81 17.37 -11.06
C ARG A 13 -15.89 16.57 -11.99
N SER A 14 -16.49 16.05 -13.05
CA SER A 14 -15.84 15.32 -14.15
C SER A 14 -15.00 16.22 -15.05
N TYR A 15 -13.70 15.86 -15.26
CA TYR A 15 -12.90 16.14 -16.47
C TYR A 15 -11.59 15.32 -16.39
N GLY A 16 -11.34 14.45 -17.36
CA GLY A 16 -10.40 13.34 -17.31
C GLY A 16 -8.91 13.64 -17.09
N GLY A 17 -8.39 14.85 -17.17
CA GLY A 17 -6.98 15.15 -16.93
C GLY A 17 -6.73 15.86 -15.59
N ARG A 18 -7.62 16.71 -15.14
CA ARG A 18 -7.48 17.46 -13.87
C ARG A 18 -7.75 16.63 -12.61
N VAL A 19 -8.49 15.54 -12.71
CA VAL A 19 -8.89 14.72 -11.56
C VAL A 19 -7.73 13.85 -11.05
N THR A 20 -6.86 13.38 -11.93
CA THR A 20 -5.67 12.61 -11.55
C THR A 20 -4.62 13.50 -10.87
N ASP A 21 -4.41 14.70 -11.37
CA ASP A 21 -3.46 15.66 -10.79
C ASP A 21 -3.90 16.09 -9.38
N ASP A 22 -5.20 16.33 -9.18
CA ASP A 22 -5.75 16.69 -7.86
C ASP A 22 -5.63 15.52 -6.85
N ARG A 23 -5.83 14.26 -7.30
CA ARG A 23 -5.69 13.06 -6.45
C ARG A 23 -4.23 12.81 -6.07
N ALA A 24 -3.30 12.97 -7.01
CA ALA A 24 -1.87 12.81 -6.74
C ALA A 24 -1.38 13.85 -5.74
N ALA A 25 -1.77 15.11 -5.91
CA ALA A 25 -1.43 16.21 -4.99
C ALA A 25 -2.04 15.96 -3.59
N ALA A 26 -3.30 15.53 -3.51
CA ALA A 26 -3.96 15.19 -2.24
C ALA A 26 -3.24 14.03 -1.54
N PHE A 27 -2.84 13.00 -2.29
CA PHE A 27 -2.10 11.87 -1.74
C PHE A 27 -0.70 12.26 -1.24
N LEU A 28 0.02 13.08 -2.01
CA LEU A 28 1.33 13.58 -1.59
C LEU A 28 1.23 14.42 -0.30
N ALA A 29 0.20 15.26 -0.17
CA ALA A 29 -0.03 16.09 1.00
C ALA A 29 -0.21 15.28 2.30
N LEU A 30 -0.75 14.04 2.24
CA LEU A 30 -0.88 13.16 3.40
C LEU A 30 0.49 12.84 4.04
N HIS A 31 1.54 12.76 3.23
CA HIS A 31 2.90 12.43 3.69
C HIS A 31 3.56 13.59 4.47
N SER A 32 3.05 14.81 4.33
CA SER A 32 3.50 15.99 5.09
C SER A 32 2.70 16.22 6.38
N GLY A 33 1.67 15.40 6.64
CA GLY A 33 0.80 15.48 7.80
C GLY A 33 1.36 14.80 9.06
N PRO A 34 0.53 14.65 10.10
CA PRO A 34 0.92 14.02 11.37
C PRO A 34 1.11 12.51 11.25
N GLY A 35 0.80 11.92 10.12
CA GLY A 35 0.80 10.49 9.82
C GLY A 35 -0.60 10.00 9.45
N PHE A 36 -0.65 8.94 8.64
CA PHE A 36 -1.90 8.34 8.17
C PHE A 36 -1.76 6.83 7.99
N VAL A 37 -2.88 6.13 8.17
CA VAL A 37 -3.01 4.71 7.82
C VAL A 37 -3.44 4.62 6.37
N LEU A 38 -2.74 3.84 5.58
CA LEU A 38 -3.05 3.52 4.21
C LEU A 38 -3.45 2.04 4.11
N PRO A 39 -4.76 1.73 4.17
CA PRO A 39 -5.22 0.35 4.10
C PRO A 39 -5.04 -0.22 2.71
N ASN A 40 -4.83 -1.54 2.64
CA ASN A 40 -4.58 -2.23 1.38
C ASN A 40 -5.83 -3.01 0.94
N ALA A 41 -6.32 -2.69 -0.25
CA ALA A 41 -7.38 -3.40 -0.95
C ALA A 41 -6.79 -4.44 -1.91
N TRP A 42 -7.57 -5.49 -2.20
CA TRP A 42 -7.20 -6.55 -3.14
C TRP A 42 -8.19 -6.71 -4.29
N ASP A 43 -9.36 -6.08 -4.18
CA ASP A 43 -10.41 -6.04 -5.20
C ASP A 43 -11.25 -4.76 -5.08
N ALA A 44 -12.15 -4.55 -6.04
CA ALA A 44 -13.04 -3.40 -6.06
C ALA A 44 -14.00 -3.36 -4.85
N GLY A 45 -14.40 -4.52 -4.33
CA GLY A 45 -15.29 -4.62 -3.17
C GLY A 45 -14.61 -4.15 -1.90
N SER A 46 -13.43 -4.67 -1.61
CA SER A 46 -12.63 -4.25 -0.45
C SER A 46 -12.27 -2.76 -0.52
N ALA A 47 -11.94 -2.24 -1.71
CA ALA A 47 -11.64 -0.83 -1.92
C ALA A 47 -12.84 0.07 -1.57
N ARG A 48 -14.05 -0.25 -2.08
CA ARG A 48 -15.27 0.49 -1.74
C ARG A 48 -15.59 0.48 -0.25
N VAL A 49 -15.43 -0.65 0.41
CA VAL A 49 -15.66 -0.74 1.86
C VAL A 49 -14.69 0.17 2.61
N LEU A 50 -13.40 0.17 2.25
CA LEU A 50 -12.39 1.00 2.89
C LEU A 50 -12.64 2.50 2.66
N GLU A 51 -13.01 2.90 1.44
CA GLU A 51 -13.39 4.28 1.16
C GLU A 51 -14.61 4.72 1.99
N GLN A 52 -15.66 3.90 2.08
CA GLN A 52 -16.87 4.21 2.85
C GLN A 52 -16.64 4.26 4.36
N VAL A 53 -15.65 3.53 4.88
CA VAL A 53 -15.17 3.66 6.26
C VAL A 53 -14.58 5.05 6.50
N GLY A 54 -14.06 5.71 5.44
CA GLY A 54 -13.59 7.09 5.47
C GLY A 54 -12.09 7.25 5.35
N PHE A 55 -11.36 6.25 4.83
CA PHE A 55 -9.94 6.39 4.55
C PHE A 55 -9.70 7.39 3.41
N PRO A 56 -8.74 8.33 3.57
CA PRO A 56 -8.50 9.38 2.59
C PRO A 56 -7.71 8.90 1.36
N ALA A 57 -7.14 7.71 1.41
CA ALA A 57 -6.41 7.04 0.34
C ALA A 57 -6.37 5.53 0.60
N ILE A 58 -6.12 4.74 -0.45
CA ILE A 58 -6.07 3.27 -0.39
C ILE A 58 -4.80 2.82 -1.12
N ALA A 59 -4.15 1.76 -0.64
CA ALA A 59 -3.15 1.04 -1.40
C ALA A 59 -3.72 -0.27 -1.95
N THR A 60 -3.08 -0.85 -2.96
CA THR A 60 -3.29 -2.25 -3.32
C THR A 60 -2.32 -3.17 -2.58
N THR A 61 -2.46 -4.48 -2.73
CA THR A 61 -1.54 -5.48 -2.18
C THR A 61 -1.39 -6.62 -3.17
N SER A 62 -0.15 -6.89 -3.61
CA SER A 62 0.19 -8.03 -4.47
C SER A 62 -0.28 -9.35 -3.87
N ALA A 63 0.02 -9.56 -2.59
CA ALA A 63 -0.39 -10.74 -1.84
C ALA A 63 -1.92 -10.94 -1.84
N GLY A 64 -2.69 -9.89 -1.53
CA GLY A 64 -4.15 -9.96 -1.51
C GLY A 64 -4.75 -10.24 -2.89
N ILE A 65 -4.21 -9.62 -3.95
CA ILE A 65 -4.61 -9.89 -5.33
C ILE A 65 -4.31 -11.35 -5.68
N ALA A 66 -3.10 -11.84 -5.39
CA ALA A 66 -2.72 -13.22 -5.66
C ALA A 66 -3.66 -14.23 -4.96
N TRP A 67 -3.95 -14.02 -3.67
CA TRP A 67 -4.86 -14.89 -2.91
C TRP A 67 -6.29 -14.85 -3.43
N SER A 68 -6.77 -13.70 -3.91
CA SER A 68 -8.10 -13.59 -4.53
C SER A 68 -8.22 -14.41 -5.81
N LEU A 69 -7.09 -14.67 -6.47
CA LEU A 69 -6.98 -15.50 -7.66
C LEU A 69 -6.60 -16.97 -7.35
N GLY A 70 -6.47 -17.32 -6.06
CA GLY A 70 -6.15 -18.68 -5.63
C GLY A 70 -4.70 -19.09 -5.86
N VAL A 71 -3.78 -18.13 -6.01
CA VAL A 71 -2.34 -18.38 -6.17
C VAL A 71 -1.54 -17.79 -5.01
N PRO A 72 -0.36 -18.35 -4.68
CA PRO A 72 0.50 -17.76 -3.66
C PRO A 72 1.09 -16.43 -4.12
N ASP A 73 1.43 -15.58 -3.14
CA ASP A 73 2.23 -14.37 -3.35
C ASP A 73 3.64 -14.68 -3.86
N GLY A 74 4.31 -13.71 -4.49
CA GLY A 74 5.70 -13.82 -4.92
C GLY A 74 5.91 -14.07 -6.41
N GLY A 75 5.45 -13.19 -7.27
CA GLY A 75 5.90 -13.10 -8.67
C GLY A 75 5.30 -14.10 -9.65
N ARG A 76 4.11 -14.64 -9.36
CA ARG A 76 3.40 -15.55 -10.29
C ARG A 76 2.38 -14.87 -11.20
N LEU A 77 2.01 -13.64 -10.90
CA LEU A 77 1.06 -12.89 -11.70
C LEU A 77 1.80 -12.06 -12.75
N SER A 78 1.24 -12.03 -13.96
CA SER A 78 1.75 -11.13 -14.99
C SER A 78 1.41 -9.67 -14.63
N LEU A 79 2.22 -8.72 -15.10
CA LEU A 79 1.93 -7.29 -14.98
C LEU A 79 0.53 -6.95 -15.51
N ASP A 80 0.11 -7.54 -16.63
CA ASP A 80 -1.21 -7.32 -17.21
C ASP A 80 -2.33 -7.69 -16.26
N THR A 81 -2.22 -8.85 -15.61
CA THR A 81 -3.20 -9.32 -14.60
C THR A 81 -3.25 -8.37 -13.41
N VAL A 82 -2.09 -7.95 -12.90
CA VAL A 82 -2.02 -7.04 -11.74
C VAL A 82 -2.60 -5.67 -12.09
N LEU A 83 -2.25 -5.11 -13.25
CA LEU A 83 -2.77 -3.80 -13.69
C LEU A 83 -4.29 -3.84 -13.97
N GLU A 84 -4.82 -4.95 -14.47
CA GLU A 84 -6.27 -5.13 -14.59
C GLU A 84 -6.97 -5.03 -13.23
N HIS A 85 -6.43 -5.67 -12.19
CA HIS A 85 -6.98 -5.59 -10.82
C HIS A 85 -6.84 -4.18 -10.24
N ILE A 86 -5.68 -3.55 -10.39
CA ILE A 86 -5.46 -2.16 -9.96
C ILE A 86 -6.47 -1.23 -10.66
N GLY A 87 -6.67 -1.37 -11.97
CA GLY A 87 -7.64 -0.57 -12.72
C GLY A 87 -9.08 -0.74 -12.21
N ARG A 88 -9.49 -1.97 -11.85
CA ARG A 88 -10.81 -2.24 -11.25
C ARG A 88 -10.94 -1.59 -9.86
N ILE A 89 -9.89 -1.60 -9.04
CA ILE A 89 -9.85 -0.92 -7.75
C ILE A 89 -9.97 0.59 -7.94
N VAL A 90 -9.15 1.17 -8.82
CA VAL A 90 -9.19 2.61 -9.14
C VAL A 90 -10.57 3.05 -9.64
N ALA A 91 -11.19 2.27 -10.52
CA ALA A 91 -12.52 2.59 -11.06
C ALA A 91 -13.64 2.48 -10.01
N ALA A 92 -13.41 1.80 -8.90
CA ALA A 92 -14.42 1.58 -7.86
C ALA A 92 -14.46 2.69 -6.80
N VAL A 93 -13.46 3.57 -6.72
CA VAL A 93 -13.31 4.57 -5.64
C VAL A 93 -12.94 5.95 -6.18
N ASP A 94 -13.28 6.98 -5.41
CA ASP A 94 -12.92 8.37 -5.70
C ASP A 94 -11.63 8.82 -5.00
N VAL A 95 -11.21 8.10 -3.96
CA VAL A 95 -9.97 8.40 -3.22
C VAL A 95 -8.72 7.99 -4.01
N PRO A 96 -7.56 8.62 -3.75
CA PRO A 96 -6.27 8.22 -4.31
C PRO A 96 -5.95 6.74 -4.10
N VAL A 97 -5.42 6.07 -5.14
CA VAL A 97 -4.98 4.69 -5.07
C VAL A 97 -3.48 4.60 -5.34
N SER A 98 -2.74 3.99 -4.39
CA SER A 98 -1.32 3.64 -4.51
C SER A 98 -1.16 2.17 -4.87
N ALA A 99 -0.50 1.87 -5.98
CA ALA A 99 -0.30 0.52 -6.48
C ALA A 99 0.86 -0.19 -5.76
N ASP A 100 0.71 -1.48 -5.50
CA ASP A 100 1.83 -2.36 -5.15
C ASP A 100 2.36 -2.96 -6.46
N LEU A 101 3.55 -2.52 -6.88
CA LEU A 101 4.15 -2.84 -8.18
C LEU A 101 5.30 -3.84 -8.05
N GLU A 102 5.44 -4.51 -6.90
CA GLU A 102 6.54 -5.42 -6.62
C GLU A 102 7.90 -4.73 -6.91
N SER A 103 8.83 -5.43 -7.56
CA SER A 103 10.11 -4.83 -7.98
C SER A 103 10.01 -4.01 -9.28
N GLY A 104 8.83 -3.83 -9.85
CA GLY A 104 8.62 -3.13 -11.13
C GLY A 104 8.71 -4.03 -12.36
N TYR A 105 8.63 -5.34 -12.18
CA TYR A 105 8.68 -6.35 -13.23
C TYR A 105 9.94 -6.22 -14.13
N ASP A 106 9.82 -6.57 -15.41
CA ASP A 106 10.96 -6.55 -16.35
C ASP A 106 11.41 -5.13 -16.73
N ASP A 107 10.48 -4.16 -16.79
CA ASP A 107 10.72 -2.76 -17.14
C ASP A 107 9.97 -1.83 -16.18
N VAL A 108 10.71 -1.26 -15.23
CA VAL A 108 10.17 -0.37 -14.20
C VAL A 108 9.48 0.84 -14.81
N ALA A 109 10.09 1.47 -15.82
CA ALA A 109 9.53 2.67 -16.44
C ALA A 109 8.22 2.36 -17.18
N ALA A 110 8.15 1.24 -17.89
CA ALA A 110 6.92 0.78 -18.53
C ALA A 110 5.85 0.41 -17.49
N THR A 111 6.23 -0.26 -16.41
CA THR A 111 5.33 -0.63 -15.32
C THR A 111 4.69 0.61 -14.69
N VAL A 112 5.49 1.62 -14.36
CA VAL A 112 4.99 2.86 -13.75
C VAL A 112 4.10 3.65 -14.71
N ARG A 113 4.49 3.80 -15.99
CA ARG A 113 3.62 4.45 -17.00
C ARG A 113 2.26 3.77 -17.07
N ARG A 114 2.23 2.44 -17.16
CA ARG A 114 0.99 1.67 -17.23
C ARG A 114 0.16 1.74 -15.94
N ALA A 115 0.81 1.83 -14.78
CA ALA A 115 0.10 2.05 -13.51
C ALA A 115 -0.59 3.43 -13.49
N VAL A 116 0.07 4.47 -14.01
CA VAL A 116 -0.55 5.80 -14.19
C VAL A 116 -1.70 5.74 -15.20
N GLU A 117 -1.55 5.03 -16.33
CA GLU A 117 -2.60 4.87 -17.34
C GLU A 117 -3.88 4.22 -16.78
N VAL A 118 -3.77 3.27 -15.85
CA VAL A 118 -4.93 2.67 -15.18
C VAL A 118 -5.45 3.53 -14.01
N GLY A 119 -4.83 4.70 -13.75
CA GLY A 119 -5.29 5.72 -12.81
C GLY A 119 -4.71 5.62 -11.41
N ALA A 120 -3.67 4.83 -11.17
CA ALA A 120 -2.94 4.89 -9.90
C ALA A 120 -2.16 6.22 -9.80
N VAL A 121 -2.16 6.83 -8.61
CA VAL A 121 -1.47 8.10 -8.33
C VAL A 121 -0.29 7.94 -7.37
N GLY A 122 0.15 6.73 -7.16
CA GLY A 122 1.35 6.37 -6.42
C GLY A 122 1.61 4.88 -6.52
N GLY A 123 2.80 4.45 -6.09
CA GLY A 123 3.15 3.04 -6.06
C GLY A 123 4.35 2.72 -5.19
N ASN A 124 4.41 1.46 -4.74
CA ASN A 124 5.58 0.87 -4.13
C ASN A 124 6.45 0.23 -5.19
N LEU A 125 7.76 0.40 -5.06
CA LEU A 125 8.77 -0.37 -5.79
C LEU A 125 9.77 -0.95 -4.78
N GLU A 126 9.92 -2.26 -4.75
CA GLU A 126 10.84 -2.95 -3.85
C GLU A 126 12.18 -3.24 -4.52
N ASP A 127 13.23 -3.30 -3.70
CA ASP A 127 14.61 -3.47 -4.12
C ASP A 127 15.08 -4.93 -4.14
N GLN A 128 14.15 -5.88 -4.34
CA GLN A 128 14.48 -7.32 -4.35
C GLN A 128 13.69 -8.11 -5.38
N VAL A 129 14.21 -9.29 -5.75
CA VAL A 129 13.51 -10.35 -6.47
C VAL A 129 13.87 -11.69 -5.85
N GLY A 130 12.85 -12.48 -5.51
CA GLY A 130 13.05 -13.82 -4.93
C GLY A 130 13.81 -13.83 -3.60
N GLY A 131 13.75 -12.78 -2.81
CA GLY A 131 14.45 -12.63 -1.54
C GLY A 131 15.91 -12.17 -1.67
N VAL A 132 16.35 -11.79 -2.87
CA VAL A 132 17.72 -11.27 -3.13
C VAL A 132 17.62 -9.78 -3.43
N LEU A 133 18.30 -8.96 -2.61
CA LEU A 133 18.40 -7.52 -2.82
C LEU A 133 19.21 -7.19 -4.07
N PHE A 134 18.75 -6.20 -4.84
CA PHE A 134 19.59 -5.56 -5.86
C PHE A 134 20.77 -4.83 -5.21
N GLY A 135 21.85 -4.64 -5.96
CA GLY A 135 22.90 -3.67 -5.58
C GLY A 135 22.30 -2.28 -5.36
N ILE A 136 22.89 -1.49 -4.44
CA ILE A 136 22.33 -0.18 -4.05
C ILE A 136 22.19 0.75 -5.27
N ASP A 137 23.21 0.79 -6.14
CA ASP A 137 23.21 1.61 -7.36
C ASP A 137 22.12 1.13 -8.34
N GLU A 138 22.00 -0.18 -8.56
CA GLU A 138 20.96 -0.75 -9.42
C GLU A 138 19.56 -0.41 -8.89
N ALA A 139 19.34 -0.55 -7.58
CA ALA A 139 18.07 -0.22 -6.97
C ALA A 139 17.75 1.28 -7.11
N ALA A 140 18.72 2.17 -6.91
CA ALA A 140 18.58 3.61 -7.12
C ALA A 140 18.28 3.96 -8.58
N ASP A 141 18.95 3.32 -9.54
CA ASP A 141 18.67 3.51 -10.97
C ASP A 141 17.25 3.11 -11.34
N ARG A 142 16.71 2.04 -10.72
CA ARG A 142 15.32 1.62 -10.90
C ARG A 142 14.34 2.67 -10.35
N ILE A 143 14.63 3.30 -9.21
CA ILE A 143 13.83 4.41 -8.67
C ILE A 143 13.90 5.64 -9.60
N SER A 144 15.09 5.98 -10.12
CA SER A 144 15.25 7.06 -11.09
C SER A 144 14.42 6.81 -12.36
N ALA A 145 14.47 5.60 -12.92
CA ALA A 145 13.69 5.21 -14.08
C ALA A 145 12.16 5.31 -13.83
N ALA A 146 11.72 4.96 -12.61
CA ALA A 146 10.32 5.14 -12.21
C ALA A 146 9.94 6.63 -12.15
N ARG A 147 10.79 7.48 -11.61
CA ARG A 147 10.58 8.92 -11.51
C ARG A 147 10.53 9.59 -12.88
N ASP A 148 11.40 9.19 -13.80
CA ASP A 148 11.40 9.69 -15.18
C ASP A 148 10.11 9.30 -15.92
N ALA A 149 9.54 8.15 -15.59
CA ALA A 149 8.30 7.66 -16.17
C ALA A 149 7.04 8.39 -15.63
N ALA A 150 7.10 8.90 -14.39
CA ALA A 150 6.00 9.63 -13.75
C ALA A 150 6.56 10.80 -12.92
N PRO A 151 6.54 12.04 -13.46
CA PRO A 151 7.12 13.22 -12.85
C PRO A 151 6.59 13.51 -11.43
N THR A 152 7.41 14.17 -10.63
CA THR A 152 7.03 14.62 -9.27
C THR A 152 5.72 15.40 -9.29
N GLY A 153 4.85 15.11 -8.33
CA GLY A 153 3.52 15.72 -8.22
C GLY A 153 2.41 15.01 -9.00
N THR A 154 2.76 14.09 -9.92
CA THR A 154 1.77 13.28 -10.65
C THR A 154 1.65 11.85 -10.12
N PHE A 155 2.68 11.38 -9.40
CA PHE A 155 2.76 10.04 -8.85
C PHE A 155 3.62 10.02 -7.59
N VAL A 156 3.10 9.50 -6.49
CA VAL A 156 3.84 9.36 -5.23
C VAL A 156 4.64 8.06 -5.26
N LEU A 157 5.95 8.18 -5.37
CA LEU A 157 6.88 7.06 -5.44
C LEU A 157 7.35 6.66 -4.05
N ASN A 158 6.95 5.47 -3.60
CA ASN A 158 7.30 4.89 -2.32
C ASN A 158 8.36 3.80 -2.53
N ALA A 159 9.63 4.14 -2.34
CA ALA A 159 10.73 3.21 -2.50
C ALA A 159 10.81 2.26 -1.30
N ARG A 160 10.67 0.95 -1.55
CA ARG A 160 10.72 -0.09 -0.53
C ARG A 160 12.09 -0.74 -0.51
N THR A 161 12.64 -0.90 0.70
CA THR A 161 13.84 -1.72 0.91
C THR A 161 13.55 -2.87 1.85
N ASP A 162 13.88 -4.07 1.41
CA ASP A 162 13.62 -5.33 2.12
C ASP A 162 14.80 -5.80 2.99
N THR A 163 15.70 -4.89 3.37
CA THR A 163 16.88 -5.17 4.20
C THR A 163 16.54 -5.91 5.51
N TRP A 164 15.38 -5.61 6.13
CA TRP A 164 14.92 -6.23 7.39
C TRP A 164 14.31 -7.63 7.23
N PHE A 165 14.21 -8.16 6.03
CA PHE A 165 13.84 -9.55 5.77
C PHE A 165 15.05 -10.49 5.61
N GLY A 166 16.27 -10.02 5.91
CA GLY A 166 17.48 -10.84 5.93
C GLY A 166 18.37 -10.72 4.70
N GLY A 167 18.14 -9.71 3.86
CA GLY A 167 18.95 -9.48 2.65
C GLY A 167 20.17 -8.56 2.85
N ALA A 168 20.30 -7.90 4.02
CA ALA A 168 21.39 -6.98 4.31
C ALA A 168 22.74 -7.70 4.35
N SER A 169 23.76 -7.07 3.77
CA SER A 169 25.13 -7.61 3.71
C SER A 169 26.02 -7.22 4.90
N GLY A 170 25.54 -6.28 5.74
CA GLY A 170 26.27 -5.71 6.86
C GLY A 170 25.34 -5.36 8.03
N ASP A 171 25.58 -4.19 8.65
CA ASP A 171 24.67 -3.63 9.64
C ASP A 171 23.35 -3.23 8.93
N VAL A 172 22.27 -3.87 9.32
CA VAL A 172 20.96 -3.70 8.66
C VAL A 172 20.46 -2.26 8.74
N PHE A 173 20.71 -1.57 9.86
CA PHE A 173 20.31 -0.19 10.02
C PHE A 173 21.08 0.74 9.08
N GLU A 174 22.40 0.64 9.06
CA GLU A 174 23.26 1.48 8.23
C GLU A 174 22.98 1.25 6.74
N GLU A 175 22.84 -0.01 6.31
CA GLU A 175 22.50 -0.33 4.93
C GLU A 175 21.11 0.21 4.54
N THR A 176 20.12 0.12 5.45
CA THR A 176 18.78 0.67 5.21
C THR A 176 18.83 2.19 5.02
N VAL A 177 19.59 2.90 5.85
CA VAL A 177 19.74 4.36 5.76
C VAL A 177 20.47 4.77 4.48
N GLU A 178 21.52 4.03 4.10
CA GLU A 178 22.24 4.27 2.85
C GLU A 178 21.32 4.09 1.64
N ARG A 179 20.60 2.96 1.54
CA ARG A 179 19.63 2.70 0.46
C ARG A 179 18.55 3.78 0.42
N ALA A 180 17.95 4.09 1.57
CA ALA A 180 16.91 5.12 1.67
C ALA A 180 17.39 6.49 1.17
N THR A 181 18.62 6.89 1.52
CA THR A 181 19.22 8.14 1.06
C THR A 181 19.38 8.14 -0.46
N ARG A 182 19.91 7.08 -1.04
CA ARG A 182 20.07 6.93 -2.48
C ARG A 182 18.75 6.92 -3.23
N TYR A 183 17.70 6.33 -2.65
CA TYR A 183 16.37 6.31 -3.27
C TYR A 183 15.72 7.69 -3.25
N VAL A 184 15.89 8.46 -2.18
CA VAL A 184 15.40 9.84 -2.10
C VAL A 184 16.15 10.72 -3.12
N GLU A 185 17.47 10.60 -3.24
CA GLU A 185 18.27 11.28 -4.26
C GLU A 185 17.83 10.91 -5.68
N ALA A 186 17.42 9.64 -5.89
CA ALA A 186 16.85 9.16 -7.16
C ALA A 186 15.40 9.58 -7.41
N GLY A 187 14.75 10.27 -6.47
CA GLY A 187 13.43 10.86 -6.64
C GLY A 187 12.27 10.17 -5.93
N ALA A 188 12.53 9.31 -4.94
CA ALA A 188 11.46 8.77 -4.09
C ALA A 188 10.85 9.86 -3.20
N ASP A 189 9.51 9.84 -3.07
CA ASP A 189 8.76 10.78 -2.20
C ASP A 189 8.62 10.22 -0.77
N CYS A 190 8.72 8.92 -0.60
CA CYS A 190 8.56 8.20 0.64
C CYS A 190 9.45 6.95 0.63
N VAL A 191 9.92 6.51 1.78
CA VAL A 191 10.70 5.28 1.93
C VAL A 191 9.92 4.27 2.75
N PHE A 192 9.83 3.05 2.26
CA PHE A 192 9.13 1.96 2.92
C PHE A 192 10.10 0.89 3.42
N VAL A 193 10.07 0.64 4.73
CA VAL A 193 10.90 -0.36 5.40
C VAL A 193 9.99 -1.38 6.07
N PRO A 194 9.55 -2.44 5.36
CA PRO A 194 8.83 -3.53 5.98
C PRO A 194 9.78 -4.39 6.83
N GLY A 195 9.21 -5.17 7.77
CA GLY A 195 9.98 -6.12 8.59
C GLY A 195 10.61 -5.52 9.85
N VAL A 196 10.83 -4.21 9.93
CA VAL A 196 11.27 -3.57 11.17
C VAL A 196 10.15 -3.62 12.22
N VAL A 197 10.46 -4.10 13.43
CA VAL A 197 9.47 -4.31 14.51
C VAL A 197 9.83 -3.62 15.81
N ALA A 198 11.13 -3.43 16.10
CA ALA A 198 11.56 -2.79 17.35
C ALA A 198 11.31 -1.28 17.30
N GLU A 199 10.61 -0.76 18.31
CA GLU A 199 10.25 0.67 18.37
C GLU A 199 11.47 1.60 18.32
N ASP A 200 12.59 1.19 18.93
CA ASP A 200 13.81 1.98 18.91
C ASP A 200 14.42 2.04 17.52
N ASP A 201 14.39 0.96 16.75
CA ASP A 201 14.87 0.95 15.37
C ASP A 201 13.95 1.77 14.46
N ILE A 202 12.62 1.66 14.64
CA ILE A 202 11.66 2.49 13.91
C ILE A 202 11.91 3.98 14.18
N ARG A 203 12.11 4.36 15.44
CA ARG A 203 12.40 5.76 15.82
C ARG A 203 13.72 6.25 15.22
N ARG A 204 14.76 5.42 15.25
CA ARG A 204 16.06 5.74 14.65
C ARG A 204 15.95 5.88 13.12
N LEU A 205 15.25 4.98 12.45
CA LEU A 205 15.01 5.07 11.00
C LEU A 205 14.20 6.32 10.64
N ALA A 206 13.12 6.62 11.39
CA ALA A 206 12.31 7.81 11.16
C ALA A 206 13.10 9.13 11.33
N ALA A 207 14.16 9.12 12.14
CA ALA A 207 15.05 10.27 12.32
C ALA A 207 16.17 10.34 11.26
N ALA A 208 16.63 9.21 10.75
CA ALA A 208 17.78 9.13 9.85
C ALA A 208 17.40 9.17 8.36
N VAL A 209 16.23 8.63 8.00
CA VAL A 209 15.76 8.60 6.60
C VAL A 209 15.35 10.01 6.17
N PRO A 210 15.89 10.56 5.05
CA PRO A 210 15.63 11.94 4.63
C PRO A 210 14.30 12.14 3.89
N ALA A 211 13.29 11.29 4.17
CA ALA A 211 11.94 11.34 3.60
C ALA A 211 10.91 10.80 4.59
N PRO A 212 9.61 10.99 4.37
CA PRO A 212 8.55 10.31 5.12
C PRO A 212 8.78 8.79 5.17
N LEU A 213 8.77 8.22 6.38
CA LEU A 213 8.94 6.78 6.57
C LEU A 213 7.58 6.08 6.51
N ASN A 214 7.48 5.04 5.70
CA ASN A 214 6.41 4.05 5.71
C ASN A 214 6.89 2.78 6.43
N VAL A 215 6.04 2.22 7.29
CA VAL A 215 6.20 0.87 7.84
C VAL A 215 4.92 0.06 7.62
N VAL A 216 5.00 -1.26 7.72
CA VAL A 216 3.83 -2.14 7.63
C VAL A 216 3.44 -2.66 9.00
N ALA A 217 2.19 -2.44 9.41
CA ALA A 217 1.61 -3.02 10.60
C ALA A 217 0.86 -4.33 10.29
N GLY A 218 0.83 -5.26 11.27
CA GLY A 218 0.10 -6.53 11.15
C GLY A 218 0.83 -7.63 10.36
N LEU A 219 2.05 -7.40 9.88
CA LEU A 219 2.88 -8.43 9.25
C LEU A 219 3.75 -9.13 10.31
N ALA A 220 4.70 -8.43 10.89
CA ALA A 220 5.61 -8.94 11.92
C ALA A 220 5.38 -8.28 13.29
N SER A 221 4.73 -7.12 13.34
CA SER A 221 4.40 -6.37 14.56
C SER A 221 2.91 -6.07 14.63
N LEU A 222 2.36 -6.08 15.85
CA LEU A 222 1.01 -5.64 16.16
C LEU A 222 0.99 -4.22 16.77
N THR A 223 2.08 -3.48 16.68
CA THR A 223 2.16 -2.08 17.15
C THR A 223 1.11 -1.24 16.43
N ASP A 224 0.33 -0.50 17.20
CA ASP A 224 -0.76 0.31 16.66
C ASP A 224 -0.26 1.58 15.96
N ALA A 225 -1.09 2.12 15.07
CA ALA A 225 -0.74 3.29 14.28
C ALA A 225 -0.44 4.54 15.13
N PRO A 226 -1.18 4.88 16.20
CA PRO A 226 -0.84 5.99 17.09
C PRO A 226 0.57 5.88 17.68
N THR A 227 0.97 4.70 18.12
CA THR A 227 2.34 4.46 18.62
C THR A 227 3.35 4.68 17.49
N LEU A 228 3.15 4.08 16.31
CA LEU A 228 4.03 4.26 15.15
C LEU A 228 4.18 5.74 14.76
N PHE A 229 3.09 6.52 14.76
CA PHE A 229 3.16 7.96 14.48
C PHE A 229 3.97 8.72 15.55
N SER A 230 3.88 8.32 16.83
CA SER A 230 4.67 8.91 17.89
C SER A 230 6.18 8.64 17.76
N LEU A 231 6.54 7.56 17.05
CA LEU A 231 7.93 7.21 16.71
C LEU A 231 8.48 7.98 15.48
N GLY A 232 7.63 8.76 14.81
CA GLY A 232 8.03 9.56 13.64
C GLY A 232 7.59 8.99 12.29
N VAL A 233 6.95 7.82 12.26
CA VAL A 233 6.37 7.25 11.03
C VAL A 233 5.31 8.19 10.43
N ARG A 234 5.25 8.30 9.11
CA ARG A 234 4.27 9.13 8.41
C ARG A 234 3.23 8.34 7.64
N ARG A 235 3.56 7.15 7.22
CA ARG A 235 2.64 6.24 6.52
C ARG A 235 2.70 4.87 7.16
N VAL A 236 1.53 4.32 7.52
CA VAL A 236 1.38 2.96 8.02
C VAL A 236 0.53 2.19 7.04
N SER A 237 1.12 1.22 6.35
CA SER A 237 0.42 0.29 5.46
C SER A 237 0.14 -1.02 6.17
N LEU A 238 -0.73 -1.86 5.59
CA LEU A 238 -1.18 -3.11 6.19
C LEU A 238 -0.83 -4.34 5.35
N GLY A 239 -0.35 -4.14 4.11
CA GLY A 239 -0.05 -5.24 3.19
C GLY A 239 -1.22 -6.21 3.05
N GLY A 240 -0.96 -7.50 3.12
CA GLY A 240 -1.99 -8.54 3.05
C GLY A 240 -2.84 -8.74 4.31
N SER A 241 -2.66 -7.93 5.38
CA SER A 241 -3.30 -8.19 6.69
C SER A 241 -4.82 -8.13 6.65
N LEU A 242 -5.41 -7.19 5.92
CA LEU A 242 -6.86 -7.10 5.78
C LEU A 242 -7.43 -8.28 4.97
N ALA A 243 -6.76 -8.68 3.89
CA ALA A 243 -7.14 -9.87 3.12
C ALA A 243 -7.07 -11.15 3.98
N ARG A 244 -5.99 -11.30 4.78
CA ARG A 244 -5.87 -12.41 5.75
C ARG A 244 -7.00 -12.42 6.76
N ALA A 245 -7.38 -11.26 7.29
CA ALA A 245 -8.50 -11.15 8.24
C ALA A 245 -9.83 -11.56 7.60
N ALA A 246 -10.09 -11.13 6.35
CA ALA A 246 -11.28 -11.51 5.60
C ALA A 246 -11.32 -13.02 5.30
N LEU A 247 -10.23 -13.59 4.80
CA LEU A 247 -10.12 -15.03 4.52
C LEU A 247 -10.23 -15.88 5.80
N SER A 248 -9.67 -15.41 6.92
CA SER A 248 -9.85 -16.08 8.22
C SER A 248 -11.30 -16.02 8.70
N GLY A 249 -12.03 -14.95 8.39
CA GLY A 249 -13.47 -14.87 8.63
C GLY A 249 -14.25 -15.90 7.82
N LEU A 250 -13.94 -16.02 6.54
CA LEU A 250 -14.53 -17.02 5.65
C LEU A 250 -14.23 -18.46 6.13
N GLU A 251 -12.98 -18.73 6.54
CA GLU A 251 -12.61 -20.06 7.08
C GLU A 251 -13.41 -20.40 8.32
N ARG A 252 -13.54 -19.47 9.29
CA ARG A 252 -14.36 -19.70 10.50
C ARG A 252 -15.81 -19.98 10.16
N ALA A 253 -16.39 -19.20 9.25
CA ALA A 253 -17.78 -19.41 8.78
C ALA A 253 -17.94 -20.78 8.11
N GLY A 254 -17.00 -21.19 7.26
CA GLY A 254 -16.99 -22.50 6.61
C GLY A 254 -16.90 -23.65 7.60
N ARG A 255 -16.07 -23.54 8.63
CA ARG A 255 -15.96 -24.55 9.71
C ARG A 255 -17.27 -24.67 10.50
N GLU A 256 -17.86 -23.55 10.92
CA GLU A 256 -19.14 -23.57 11.64
C GLU A 256 -20.24 -24.26 10.83
N LEU A 257 -20.37 -23.91 9.54
CA LEU A 257 -21.32 -24.58 8.64
C LEU A 257 -21.08 -26.08 8.49
N LEU A 258 -19.83 -26.49 8.36
CA LEU A 258 -19.46 -27.90 8.18
C LEU A 258 -19.68 -28.72 9.47
N GLU A 259 -19.34 -28.15 10.62
CA GLU A 259 -19.34 -28.88 11.91
C GLU A 259 -20.73 -28.91 12.57
N THR A 260 -21.48 -27.82 12.48
CA THR A 260 -22.73 -27.62 13.23
C THR A 260 -23.94 -27.28 12.37
N GLY A 261 -23.73 -26.77 11.15
CA GLY A 261 -24.80 -26.27 10.28
C GLY A 261 -25.43 -24.97 10.78
N THR A 262 -24.84 -24.29 11.76
CA THR A 262 -25.34 -23.03 12.31
C THR A 262 -24.88 -21.83 11.50
N LEU A 263 -25.51 -20.66 11.74
CA LEU A 263 -25.30 -19.40 11.02
C LEU A 263 -24.83 -18.30 11.96
N GLY A 264 -24.17 -18.63 13.09
CA GLY A 264 -23.67 -17.68 14.08
C GLY A 264 -22.66 -16.70 13.50
N PHE A 265 -21.94 -17.08 12.42
CA PHE A 265 -21.02 -16.20 11.71
C PHE A 265 -21.71 -14.96 11.10
N LEU A 266 -23.04 -14.94 10.98
CA LEU A 266 -23.78 -13.77 10.50
C LEU A 266 -24.04 -12.75 11.61
N ASP A 267 -23.75 -13.08 12.89
CA ASP A 267 -23.89 -12.13 13.99
C ASP A 267 -22.95 -10.95 13.78
N GLY A 268 -23.52 -9.74 13.63
CA GLY A 268 -22.79 -8.53 13.33
C GLY A 268 -22.31 -8.38 11.87
N ALA A 269 -22.69 -9.29 10.97
CA ALA A 269 -22.42 -9.14 9.56
C ALA A 269 -23.21 -7.97 8.94
N ILE A 270 -22.62 -7.34 7.93
CA ILE A 270 -23.29 -6.28 7.15
C ILE A 270 -24.53 -6.91 6.48
N SER A 271 -25.69 -6.27 6.62
CA SER A 271 -26.92 -6.79 6.02
C SER A 271 -26.85 -6.79 4.49
N TYR A 272 -27.65 -7.67 3.85
CA TYR A 272 -27.77 -7.68 2.39
C TYR A 272 -28.23 -6.31 1.86
N ALA A 273 -29.19 -5.67 2.51
CA ALA A 273 -29.70 -4.36 2.10
C ALA A 273 -28.61 -3.27 2.19
N ASP A 274 -27.83 -3.27 3.27
CA ASP A 274 -26.73 -2.32 3.44
C ASP A 274 -25.63 -2.53 2.38
N LEU A 275 -25.31 -3.78 2.06
CA LEU A 275 -24.36 -4.07 0.98
C LEU A 275 -24.88 -3.60 -0.38
N GLN A 276 -26.16 -3.87 -0.69
CA GLN A 276 -26.78 -3.37 -1.93
C GLN A 276 -26.73 -1.84 -2.01
N GLN A 277 -27.02 -1.15 -0.91
CA GLN A 277 -26.92 0.31 -0.86
C GLN A 277 -25.47 0.79 -1.06
N ARG A 278 -24.50 0.13 -0.45
CA ARG A 278 -23.07 0.48 -0.58
C ARG A 278 -22.51 0.29 -1.98
N PHE A 279 -23.02 -0.70 -2.71
CA PHE A 279 -22.51 -1.05 -4.05
C PHE A 279 -23.39 -0.59 -5.20
N GLY A 280 -24.65 -0.15 -4.94
CA GLY A 280 -25.63 0.21 -5.96
C GLY A 280 -25.63 1.68 -6.38
N GLY A 281 -24.67 2.50 -5.94
CA GLY A 281 -24.63 3.96 -6.14
C GLY A 281 -23.99 4.40 -7.42
#